data_0cba7968791c1363aca4aaf214c47a66
#
_entry.id   0cba7968791c1363aca4aaf214c47a66
#
_cell.length_a   1.000
_cell.length_b   1.000
_cell.length_c   1.000
_cell.angle_alpha   90.00
_cell.angle_beta   90.00
_cell.angle_gamma   90.00
#
_symmetry.space_group_name_H-M   'P 1'
#
loop_
_entity.id
_entity.type
_entity.pdbx_description
1 polymer ?
#
loop_
_entity_poly.entity_id
_entity_poly.type
_entity_poly.pdbx_seq_one_letter_code
_entity_poly.pdbx_strand_id
1 'polypeptide(L)'
;MELSKGRLTTTPKTHLGDGIFSIIHLFDTVQISSEGLRWKYDSCKGHQVVKSGSTKEGTSVLMNVSTSSHNTLQNVFNKYSTDINNSLFDRAEVPVSLARFDSENLMSRSQARRLFRNLEKFHEVCIDFKGIKLIGDSFADEIFRVFQNQHPDLKIECINANVHIENLVSGVRNNGNNYS
;
A
#
# COMPACT_ATOMS: atom_id res chain seq x y z
N MET A 1 6.85 2.54 6.12
CA MET A 1 5.96 1.64 5.36
C MET A 1 4.48 2.07 5.39
N GLU A 2 3.99 2.64 6.48
CA GLU A 2 2.59 3.09 6.60
C GLU A 2 2.28 4.37 5.81
N LEU A 3 3.24 5.28 5.64
CA LEU A 3 3.05 6.57 4.98
C LEU A 3 2.50 6.47 3.55
N SER A 4 2.89 5.45 2.82
CA SER A 4 2.45 5.25 1.42
C SER A 4 1.07 4.61 1.27
N LYS A 5 0.49 4.08 2.34
CA LYS A 5 -0.85 3.48 2.30
C LYS A 5 -1.98 4.51 2.40
N GLY A 6 -1.72 5.69 2.95
CA GLY A 6 -2.72 6.72 3.22
C GLY A 6 -3.46 6.55 4.55
N ARG A 7 -4.29 7.54 4.87
CA ARG A 7 -5.15 7.61 6.06
C ARG A 7 -4.40 7.36 7.38
N LEU A 8 -3.14 7.81 7.45
CA LEU A 8 -2.31 7.71 8.65
C LEU A 8 -2.49 8.96 9.51
N THR A 9 -3.13 8.80 10.65
CA THR A 9 -3.33 9.89 11.62
C THR A 9 -3.37 9.35 13.05
N THR A 10 -2.89 10.15 13.99
CA THR A 10 -3.02 9.91 15.43
C THR A 10 -4.36 10.43 15.98
N THR A 11 -5.08 11.25 15.20
CA THR A 11 -6.34 11.89 15.60
C THR A 11 -7.43 11.67 14.54
N PRO A 12 -7.91 10.41 14.37
CA PRO A 12 -8.83 10.06 13.28
C PRO A 12 -10.20 10.77 13.33
N LYS A 13 -10.58 11.31 14.49
CA LYS A 13 -11.82 12.09 14.64
C LYS A 13 -11.77 13.47 13.99
N THR A 14 -10.60 14.05 13.81
CA THR A 14 -10.43 15.44 13.33
C THR A 14 -9.62 15.53 12.04
N HIS A 15 -8.87 14.49 11.70
CA HIS A 15 -8.00 14.46 10.53
C HIS A 15 -8.11 13.13 9.78
N LEU A 16 -8.21 13.20 8.46
CA LEU A 16 -8.29 12.02 7.59
C LEU A 16 -6.92 11.30 7.44
N GLY A 17 -5.82 12.03 7.64
CA GLY A 17 -4.47 11.50 7.48
C GLY A 17 -4.00 11.44 6.03
N ASP A 18 -4.64 12.17 5.13
CA ASP A 18 -4.42 12.09 3.68
C ASP A 18 -3.36 13.08 3.17
N GLY A 19 -2.89 14.01 4.00
CA GLY A 19 -1.95 15.06 3.57
C GLY A 19 -0.63 14.51 3.03
N ILE A 20 0.06 13.66 3.79
CA ILE A 20 1.33 13.03 3.34
C ILE A 20 1.07 12.14 2.15
N PHE A 21 -0.02 11.39 2.15
CA PHE A 21 -0.41 10.53 1.04
C PHE A 21 -0.59 11.32 -0.26
N SER A 22 -1.30 12.44 -0.23
CA SER A 22 -1.48 13.32 -1.38
C SER A 22 -0.15 13.85 -1.92
N ILE A 23 0.73 14.30 -1.01
CA ILE A 23 2.05 14.85 -1.38
C ILE A 23 2.90 13.79 -2.07
N ILE A 24 2.99 12.58 -1.55
CA ILE A 24 3.86 11.54 -2.13
C ILE A 24 3.39 11.07 -3.52
N HIS A 25 2.11 11.24 -3.84
CA HIS A 25 1.59 10.89 -5.15
C HIS A 25 1.50 12.07 -6.12
N LEU A 26 1.52 13.32 -5.60
CA LEU A 26 1.48 14.53 -6.42
C LEU A 26 2.89 14.91 -6.94
N PHE A 27 3.91 14.71 -6.12
CA PHE A 27 5.31 15.03 -6.47
C PHE A 27 6.02 13.83 -7.11
N ASP A 28 6.96 14.10 -8.02
CA ASP A 28 7.72 13.04 -8.70
C ASP A 28 8.62 12.28 -7.73
N THR A 29 9.24 13.01 -6.78
CA THR A 29 9.93 12.37 -5.66
C THR A 29 9.70 13.12 -4.36
N VAL A 30 9.53 12.37 -3.28
CA VAL A 30 9.44 12.90 -1.92
C VAL A 30 10.45 12.19 -1.04
N GLN A 31 11.20 12.96 -0.25
CA GLN A 31 12.12 12.42 0.74
C GLN A 31 11.80 13.03 2.11
N ILE A 32 11.65 12.18 3.11
CA ILE A 32 11.48 12.57 4.50
C ILE A 32 12.67 12.03 5.28
N SER A 33 13.35 12.90 6.01
CA SER A 33 14.48 12.55 6.85
C SER A 33 14.21 13.01 8.28
N SER A 34 14.33 12.10 9.25
CA SER A 34 14.13 12.36 10.68
C SER A 34 14.88 11.32 11.49
N GLU A 35 15.48 11.72 12.61
CA GLU A 35 16.12 10.83 13.59
C GLU A 35 17.06 9.76 13.00
N GLY A 36 17.90 10.16 12.05
CA GLY A 36 18.86 9.25 11.42
C GLY A 36 18.25 8.28 10.40
N LEU A 37 16.97 8.41 10.09
CA LEU A 37 16.31 7.68 9.02
C LEU A 37 16.01 8.60 7.83
N ARG A 38 16.10 8.04 6.64
CA ARG A 38 15.70 8.69 5.39
C ARG A 38 14.77 7.78 4.62
N TRP A 39 13.54 8.21 4.47
CA TRP A 39 12.57 7.57 3.59
C TRP A 39 12.46 8.37 2.29
N LYS A 40 12.50 7.70 1.15
CA LYS A 40 12.30 8.30 -0.18
C LYS A 40 11.26 7.51 -0.95
N TYR A 41 10.35 8.23 -1.60
CA TYR A 41 9.37 7.70 -2.55
C TYR A 41 9.61 8.31 -3.93
N ASP A 42 9.52 7.49 -4.97
CA ASP A 42 9.62 7.87 -6.38
C ASP A 42 8.30 7.47 -7.04
N SER A 43 7.46 8.45 -7.36
CA SER A 43 6.11 8.20 -7.88
C SER A 43 6.13 7.61 -9.29
N CYS A 44 7.13 7.97 -10.11
CA CYS A 44 7.26 7.45 -11.48
C CYS A 44 7.58 5.95 -11.49
N LYS A 45 8.31 5.48 -10.48
CA LYS A 45 8.70 4.06 -10.34
C LYS A 45 7.78 3.27 -9.43
N GLY A 46 6.92 3.95 -8.67
CA GLY A 46 6.14 3.33 -7.58
C GLY A 46 7.03 2.68 -6.52
N HIS A 47 8.23 3.22 -6.30
CA HIS A 47 9.26 2.59 -5.49
C HIS A 47 9.60 3.43 -4.27
N GLN A 48 9.71 2.78 -3.10
CA GLN A 48 10.14 3.43 -1.88
C GLN A 48 11.37 2.76 -1.29
N VAL A 49 12.22 3.57 -0.67
CA VAL A 49 13.45 3.12 -0.03
C VAL A 49 13.58 3.76 1.34
N VAL A 50 13.98 2.97 2.33
CA VAL A 50 14.40 3.45 3.64
C VAL A 50 15.90 3.22 3.78
N LYS A 51 16.64 4.26 4.16
CA LYS A 51 18.08 4.19 4.41
C LYS A 51 18.43 4.89 5.72
N SER A 52 19.59 4.58 6.27
CA SER A 52 20.19 5.39 7.31
C SER A 52 20.45 6.79 6.76
N GLY A 53 20.16 7.81 7.53
CA GLY A 53 20.32 9.21 7.19
C GLY A 53 21.25 9.92 8.17
N SER A 54 21.29 11.26 8.08
CA SER A 54 22.02 12.09 9.04
C SER A 54 21.25 12.14 10.36
N THR A 55 22.00 12.14 11.48
CA THR A 55 21.48 12.28 12.86
C THR A 55 21.18 13.73 13.25
N LYS A 56 20.93 14.61 12.27
CA LYS A 56 20.50 15.98 12.57
C LYS A 56 19.16 15.99 13.26
N GLU A 57 19.02 16.84 14.26
CA GLU A 57 17.76 17.08 14.93
C GLU A 57 16.69 17.63 13.97
N GLY A 58 15.44 17.27 14.23
CA GLY A 58 14.29 17.71 13.46
C GLY A 58 13.96 16.84 12.26
N THR A 59 12.96 17.28 11.52
CA THR A 59 12.45 16.61 10.31
C THR A 59 12.67 17.49 9.10
N SER A 60 13.24 16.92 8.05
CA SER A 60 13.43 17.56 6.74
C SER A 60 12.57 16.86 5.70
N VAL A 61 11.84 17.64 4.91
CA VAL A 61 11.04 17.15 3.78
C VAL A 61 11.56 17.81 2.50
N LEU A 62 11.95 16.98 1.54
CA LEU A 62 12.38 17.41 0.22
C LEU A 62 11.39 16.87 -0.82
N MET A 63 10.80 17.75 -1.59
CA MET A 63 9.84 17.43 -2.64
C MET A 63 10.36 17.96 -3.97
N ASN A 64 10.35 17.11 -5.01
CA ASN A 64 10.73 17.51 -6.35
C ASN A 64 9.57 17.24 -7.30
N VAL A 65 9.33 18.21 -8.19
CA VAL A 65 8.36 18.11 -9.27
C VAL A 65 9.02 18.61 -10.56
N SER A 66 8.87 17.87 -11.64
CA SER A 66 9.30 18.31 -12.97
C SER A 66 8.34 19.38 -13.50
N THR A 67 8.86 20.35 -14.24
CA THR A 67 8.02 21.31 -14.96
C THR A 67 7.15 20.65 -16.03
N SER A 68 7.50 19.42 -16.45
CA SER A 68 6.73 18.58 -17.36
C SER A 68 5.92 17.48 -16.64
N SER A 69 5.79 17.55 -15.33
CA SER A 69 4.99 16.57 -14.59
C SER A 69 3.51 16.69 -14.96
N HIS A 70 2.88 15.54 -15.19
CA HIS A 70 1.44 15.44 -15.45
C HIS A 70 0.64 15.01 -14.21
N ASN A 71 1.31 14.91 -13.07
CA ASN A 71 0.64 14.58 -11.80
C ASN A 71 -0.22 15.75 -11.37
N THR A 72 -1.52 15.53 -11.29
CA THR A 72 -2.48 16.51 -10.77
C THR A 72 -3.21 15.92 -9.58
N LEU A 73 -3.70 16.79 -8.70
CA LEU A 73 -4.51 16.35 -7.55
C LEU A 73 -5.73 15.55 -8.01
N GLN A 74 -6.34 15.96 -9.14
CA GLN A 74 -7.48 15.26 -9.73
C GLN A 74 -7.11 13.82 -10.15
N ASN A 75 -5.92 13.63 -10.76
CA ASN A 75 -5.46 12.29 -11.14
C ASN A 75 -5.21 11.40 -9.91
N VAL A 76 -4.69 11.99 -8.83
CA VAL A 76 -4.51 11.28 -7.55
C VAL A 76 -5.87 10.88 -6.97
N PHE A 77 -6.84 11.79 -6.94
CA PHE A 77 -8.20 11.47 -6.48
C PHE A 77 -8.84 10.39 -7.33
N ASN A 78 -8.82 10.51 -8.67
CA ASN A 78 -9.40 9.51 -9.56
C ASN A 78 -8.79 8.11 -9.37
N LYS A 79 -7.51 8.04 -9.00
CA LYS A 79 -6.83 6.76 -8.77
C LYS A 79 -7.17 6.12 -7.42
N TYR A 80 -7.31 6.93 -6.38
CA TYR A 80 -7.37 6.46 -4.98
C TYR A 80 -8.72 6.73 -4.29
N SER A 81 -9.72 7.15 -5.04
CA SER A 81 -11.10 7.34 -4.57
C SER A 81 -12.05 6.48 -5.38
N THR A 82 -13.00 5.81 -4.72
CA THR A 82 -14.06 5.03 -5.39
C THR A 82 -15.20 5.93 -5.85
N ASP A 83 -15.39 7.09 -5.21
CA ASP A 83 -16.41 8.08 -5.58
C ASP A 83 -15.76 9.46 -5.79
N ILE A 84 -15.85 9.97 -7.01
CA ILE A 84 -15.30 11.28 -7.42
C ILE A 84 -15.94 12.45 -6.66
N ASN A 85 -17.16 12.27 -6.17
CA ASN A 85 -17.88 13.29 -5.39
C ASN A 85 -17.51 13.26 -3.90
N ASN A 86 -16.87 12.20 -3.45
CA ASN A 86 -16.43 12.04 -2.06
C ASN A 86 -14.92 12.29 -2.00
N SER A 87 -14.51 13.41 -1.41
CA SER A 87 -13.11 13.84 -1.29
C SER A 87 -12.26 12.93 -0.38
N LEU A 88 -12.60 11.66 -0.26
CA LEU A 88 -11.92 10.67 0.57
C LEU A 88 -11.09 9.72 -0.27
N PHE A 89 -9.85 9.49 0.13
CA PHE A 89 -9.05 8.40 -0.40
C PHE A 89 -9.48 7.10 0.29
N ASP A 90 -10.38 6.37 -0.32
CA ASP A 90 -10.97 5.14 0.20
C ASP A 90 -10.47 3.88 -0.53
N ARG A 91 -9.57 4.06 -1.49
CA ARG A 91 -8.85 3.01 -2.22
C ARG A 91 -7.36 3.05 -1.90
N ALA A 92 -6.79 1.92 -1.50
CA ALA A 92 -5.35 1.77 -1.26
C ALA A 92 -4.71 0.87 -2.33
N GLU A 93 -3.55 1.27 -2.84
CA GLU A 93 -2.69 0.42 -3.67
C GLU A 93 -1.48 -0.03 -2.83
N VAL A 94 -1.32 -1.33 -2.65
CA VAL A 94 -0.35 -1.90 -1.72
C VAL A 94 0.60 -2.84 -2.47
N PRO A 95 1.83 -2.38 -2.77
CA PRO A 95 2.84 -3.25 -3.35
C PRO A 95 3.21 -4.39 -2.40
N VAL A 96 3.04 -5.63 -2.84
CA VAL A 96 3.37 -6.83 -2.05
C VAL A 96 4.86 -6.88 -1.68
N SER A 97 5.71 -6.27 -2.50
CA SER A 97 7.14 -6.10 -2.21
C SER A 97 7.44 -5.45 -0.86
N LEU A 98 6.51 -4.66 -0.30
CA LEU A 98 6.64 -4.06 1.03
C LEU A 98 6.65 -5.08 2.17
N ALA A 99 6.10 -6.26 1.95
CA ALA A 99 6.13 -7.35 2.94
C ALA A 99 7.47 -8.11 2.95
N ARG A 100 8.31 -7.91 1.93
CA ARG A 100 9.62 -8.56 1.82
C ARG A 100 10.65 -7.84 2.70
N PHE A 101 11.45 -8.62 3.38
CA PHE A 101 12.68 -8.19 4.01
C PHE A 101 13.84 -8.80 3.20
N ASP A 102 14.67 -7.96 2.57
CA ASP A 102 15.73 -8.41 1.66
C ASP A 102 15.22 -9.34 0.54
N SER A 103 15.81 -10.52 0.43
CA SER A 103 15.48 -11.56 -0.56
C SER A 103 14.47 -12.60 -0.04
N GLU A 104 13.82 -12.37 1.11
CA GLU A 104 12.88 -13.33 1.67
C GLU A 104 11.68 -13.57 0.76
N ASN A 105 11.28 -14.85 0.65
CA ASN A 105 10.04 -15.22 -0.02
C ASN A 105 8.83 -14.85 0.86
N LEU A 106 7.73 -14.49 0.22
CA LEU A 106 6.46 -14.12 0.86
C LEU A 106 5.66 -15.38 1.22
N MET A 107 6.06 -16.05 2.29
CA MET A 107 5.54 -17.38 2.65
C MET A 107 4.68 -17.40 3.91
N SER A 108 4.83 -16.40 4.80
CA SER A 108 4.27 -16.47 6.13
C SER A 108 3.03 -15.60 6.34
N ARG A 109 2.14 -16.07 7.24
CA ARG A 109 1.00 -15.30 7.72
C ARG A 109 1.41 -13.97 8.37
N SER A 110 2.54 -13.94 9.07
CA SER A 110 3.04 -12.72 9.73
C SER A 110 3.44 -11.64 8.73
N GLN A 111 4.01 -12.02 7.57
CA GLN A 111 4.29 -11.07 6.49
C GLN A 111 2.99 -10.50 5.90
N ALA A 112 1.97 -11.33 5.71
CA ALA A 112 0.66 -10.92 5.24
C ALA A 112 -0.01 -9.94 6.23
N ARG A 113 -0.05 -10.27 7.53
CA ARG A 113 -0.61 -9.39 8.56
C ARG A 113 0.09 -8.04 8.64
N ARG A 114 1.41 -8.02 8.50
CA ARG A 114 2.18 -6.78 8.45
C ARG A 114 1.82 -5.93 7.24
N LEU A 115 1.62 -6.56 6.08
CA LEU A 115 1.19 -5.87 4.85
C LEU A 115 -0.20 -5.26 5.00
N PHE A 116 -1.13 -6.00 5.61
CA PHE A 116 -2.54 -5.65 5.72
C PHE A 116 -2.89 -4.79 6.95
N ARG A 117 -1.92 -4.46 7.79
CA ARG A 117 -2.15 -3.58 8.94
C ARG A 117 -2.75 -2.24 8.49
N ASN A 118 -3.82 -1.80 9.16
CA ASN A 118 -4.54 -0.55 8.92
C ASN A 118 -5.20 -0.44 7.52
N LEU A 119 -5.45 -1.56 6.82
CA LEU A 119 -6.17 -1.54 5.55
C LEU A 119 -7.69 -1.71 5.71
N GLU A 120 -8.16 -2.13 6.86
CA GLU A 120 -9.60 -2.27 7.20
C GLU A 120 -10.38 -0.96 7.10
N LYS A 121 -9.71 0.18 7.06
CA LYS A 121 -10.31 1.52 6.95
C LYS A 121 -10.59 1.97 5.51
N PHE A 122 -10.19 1.17 4.51
CA PHE A 122 -10.45 1.42 3.10
C PHE A 122 -11.67 0.65 2.62
N HIS A 123 -12.31 1.11 1.55
CA HIS A 123 -13.37 0.38 0.87
C HIS A 123 -12.79 -0.60 -0.16
N GLU A 124 -11.66 -0.24 -0.76
CA GLU A 124 -10.99 -1.07 -1.75
C GLU A 124 -9.48 -1.12 -1.52
N VAL A 125 -8.92 -2.30 -1.60
CA VAL A 125 -7.48 -2.53 -1.52
C VAL A 125 -7.02 -3.25 -2.78
N CYS A 126 -6.16 -2.60 -3.54
CA CYS A 126 -5.52 -3.14 -4.73
C CYS A 126 -4.13 -3.67 -4.36
N ILE A 127 -3.94 -4.97 -4.46
CA ILE A 127 -2.67 -5.63 -4.13
C ILE A 127 -1.83 -5.73 -5.40
N ASP A 128 -0.69 -5.03 -5.43
CA ASP A 128 0.22 -5.04 -6.58
C ASP A 128 1.31 -6.10 -6.41
N PHE A 129 1.25 -7.13 -7.26
CA PHE A 129 2.22 -8.23 -7.34
C PHE A 129 3.38 -7.96 -8.30
N LYS A 130 3.57 -6.74 -8.76
CA LYS A 130 4.65 -6.38 -9.68
C LYS A 130 6.01 -6.86 -9.19
N GLY A 131 6.68 -7.70 -10.00
CA GLY A 131 8.00 -8.26 -9.68
C GLY A 131 7.99 -9.41 -8.66
N ILE A 132 6.80 -9.87 -8.22
CA ILE A 132 6.65 -11.04 -7.36
C ILE A 132 6.44 -12.28 -8.21
N LYS A 133 7.32 -13.28 -8.03
CA LYS A 133 7.25 -14.54 -8.80
C LYS A 133 6.33 -15.56 -8.16
N LEU A 134 6.36 -15.65 -6.83
CA LEU A 134 5.54 -16.59 -6.08
C LEU A 134 5.25 -16.09 -4.66
N ILE A 135 4.16 -16.56 -4.09
CA ILE A 135 3.77 -16.40 -2.69
C ILE A 135 3.41 -17.78 -2.12
N GLY A 136 3.49 -17.93 -0.80
CA GLY A 136 3.10 -19.18 -0.15
C GLY A 136 1.63 -19.28 0.17
N ASP A 137 1.13 -20.50 0.32
CA ASP A 137 -0.26 -20.78 0.67
C ASP A 137 -0.70 -20.06 1.95
N SER A 138 0.16 -20.06 2.99
CA SER A 138 -0.15 -19.39 4.25
C SER A 138 -0.22 -17.88 4.13
N PHE A 139 0.55 -17.27 3.23
CA PHE A 139 0.48 -15.84 2.93
C PHE A 139 -0.83 -15.51 2.20
N ALA A 140 -1.18 -16.30 1.17
CA ALA A 140 -2.41 -16.13 0.41
C ALA A 140 -3.66 -16.38 1.29
N ASP A 141 -3.68 -17.46 2.07
CA ASP A 141 -4.75 -17.82 3.00
C ASP A 141 -5.03 -16.69 4.01
N GLU A 142 -4.00 -16.10 4.57
CA GLU A 142 -4.16 -15.01 5.54
C GLU A 142 -4.84 -13.77 4.93
N ILE A 143 -4.56 -13.46 3.67
CA ILE A 143 -5.13 -12.29 2.98
C ILE A 143 -6.52 -12.60 2.44
N PHE A 144 -6.63 -13.63 1.60
CA PHE A 144 -7.81 -13.83 0.75
C PHE A 144 -8.91 -14.66 1.42
N ARG A 145 -8.62 -15.27 2.56
CA ARG A 145 -9.62 -15.96 3.38
C ARG A 145 -9.73 -15.34 4.77
N VAL A 146 -8.66 -15.34 5.57
CA VAL A 146 -8.76 -14.93 6.99
C VAL A 146 -9.11 -13.45 7.11
N PHE A 147 -8.33 -12.57 6.48
CA PHE A 147 -8.55 -11.13 6.53
C PHE A 147 -9.85 -10.73 5.81
N GLN A 148 -10.15 -11.34 4.64
CA GLN A 148 -11.37 -11.07 3.90
C GLN A 148 -12.62 -11.45 4.69
N ASN A 149 -12.61 -12.56 5.43
CA ASN A 149 -13.75 -12.97 6.29
C ASN A 149 -13.95 -12.05 7.49
N GLN A 150 -12.88 -11.43 7.99
CA GLN A 150 -12.97 -10.42 9.06
C GLN A 150 -13.46 -9.06 8.55
N HIS A 151 -13.29 -8.78 7.27
CA HIS A 151 -13.66 -7.52 6.62
C HIS A 151 -14.42 -7.78 5.31
N PRO A 152 -15.66 -8.30 5.39
CA PRO A 152 -16.44 -8.73 4.21
C PRO A 152 -16.78 -7.58 3.26
N ASP A 153 -16.93 -6.36 3.79
CA ASP A 153 -17.25 -5.15 3.00
C ASP A 153 -16.02 -4.56 2.27
N LEU A 154 -14.81 -5.01 2.61
CA LEU A 154 -13.59 -4.57 1.96
C LEU A 154 -13.38 -5.33 0.65
N LYS A 155 -13.37 -4.62 -0.46
CA LYS A 155 -13.04 -5.20 -1.77
C LYS A 155 -11.52 -5.37 -1.91
N ILE A 156 -11.05 -6.59 -2.14
CA ILE A 156 -9.63 -6.90 -2.39
C ILE A 156 -9.45 -7.29 -3.85
N GLU A 157 -8.68 -6.49 -4.59
CA GLU A 157 -8.29 -6.74 -5.97
C GLU A 157 -6.80 -7.09 -6.08
N CYS A 158 -6.42 -7.82 -7.12
CA CYS A 158 -5.04 -8.15 -7.44
C CYS A 158 -4.68 -7.54 -8.79
N ILE A 159 -3.52 -6.88 -8.86
CA ILE A 159 -2.96 -6.38 -10.11
C ILE A 159 -1.53 -6.91 -10.30
N ASN A 160 -1.10 -7.02 -11.57
CA ASN A 160 0.22 -7.50 -11.95
C ASN A 160 0.57 -8.90 -11.39
N ALA A 161 -0.43 -9.70 -11.04
CA ALA A 161 -0.25 -11.09 -10.64
C ALA A 161 0.09 -11.94 -11.87
N ASN A 162 1.00 -12.91 -11.69
CA ASN A 162 1.22 -13.93 -12.72
C ASN A 162 0.23 -15.08 -12.52
N VAL A 163 0.13 -15.95 -13.53
CA VAL A 163 -0.82 -17.07 -13.56
C VAL A 163 -0.72 -17.99 -12.33
N HIS A 164 0.49 -18.18 -11.78
CA HIS A 164 0.68 -19.00 -10.58
C HIS A 164 0.01 -18.37 -9.36
N ILE A 165 0.19 -17.05 -9.17
CA ILE A 165 -0.42 -16.30 -8.07
C ILE A 165 -1.93 -16.23 -8.25
N GLU A 166 -2.43 -16.00 -9.47
CA GLU A 166 -3.87 -15.96 -9.78
C GLU A 166 -4.56 -17.29 -9.44
N ASN A 167 -3.94 -18.42 -9.83
CA ASN A 167 -4.47 -19.74 -9.52
C ASN A 167 -4.51 -20.01 -8.01
N LEU A 168 -3.45 -19.63 -7.29
CA LEU A 168 -3.39 -19.77 -5.84
C LEU A 168 -4.47 -18.95 -5.15
N VAL A 169 -4.62 -17.67 -5.51
CA VAL A 169 -5.64 -16.78 -4.97
C VAL A 169 -7.05 -17.30 -5.24
N SER A 170 -7.30 -17.78 -6.46
CA SER A 170 -8.60 -18.37 -6.84
C SER A 170 -8.89 -19.63 -6.03
N GLY A 171 -7.90 -20.48 -5.82
CA GLY A 171 -8.03 -21.67 -4.98
C GLY A 171 -8.38 -21.35 -3.53
N VAL A 172 -7.72 -20.35 -2.95
CA VAL A 172 -8.00 -19.91 -1.57
C VAL A 172 -9.41 -19.34 -1.44
N ARG A 173 -9.85 -18.49 -2.38
CA ARG A 173 -11.20 -17.91 -2.38
C ARG A 173 -12.30 -18.95 -2.52
N ASN A 174 -12.12 -19.94 -3.39
CA ASN A 174 -13.10 -21.01 -3.60
C ASN A 174 -13.21 -21.94 -2.37
N ASN A 175 -12.10 -22.25 -1.72
CA ASN A 175 -12.10 -23.07 -0.50
C ASN A 175 -12.74 -22.32 0.70
N GLY A 176 -12.69 -20.99 0.72
CA GLY A 176 -13.34 -20.18 1.75
C GLY A 176 -14.87 -20.25 1.69
N ASN A 177 -15.45 -20.39 0.51
CA ASN A 177 -16.91 -20.43 0.30
C ASN A 177 -17.56 -21.80 0.65
N ASN A 178 -16.75 -22.85 0.86
CA ASN A 178 -17.27 -24.20 1.17
C ASN A 178 -17.47 -24.45 2.68
N TYR A 179 -17.19 -23.48 3.54
CA TYR A 179 -17.31 -23.60 5.00
C TYR A 179 -18.31 -22.59 5.61
N SER A 180 -19.22 -22.04 4.79
CA SER A 180 -20.27 -21.09 5.22
C SER A 180 -21.62 -21.79 5.31
#